data_6bc684771c1a56ffa7ede778d1f59f2b
#
_entry.id   6bc684771c1a56ffa7ede778d1f59f2b
#
_cell.length_a   1.000
_cell.length_b   1.000
_cell.length_c   1.000
_cell.angle_alpha   90.00
_cell.angle_beta   90.00
_cell.angle_gamma   90.00
#
_symmetry.space_group_name_H-M   'P 1'
#
loop_
_entity.id
_entity.type
_entity.pdbx_description
1 polymer ?
#
loop_
_entity_poly.entity_id
_entity_poly.type
_entity_poly.pdbx_seq_one_letter_code
_entity_poly.pdbx_strand_id
1 'polypeptide(L)'
;MNKIRKVFILLFGVMACLQVTAQDKIVNPDISYAGNPRNLVIGGINVSGVEGYEDYVLTGISGLSVGDRIDVPGDDVTNAVKRYWKHGLFSKVAIAADSIVGEKLYLHIYLAVRPRISNINYIGLKKSEREDMEQKLGMVKGTQVTPNMLDRAKILAKKYFDDKGFKNADIQINQRDDVANKGQVILDVIVDKKEKIKVHQIT
;
A
#
# COMPACT_ATOMS: atom_id res chain seq x y z
N MET A 1 22.36 -13.44 -70.41
CA MET A 1 22.81 -12.40 -69.44
C MET A 1 21.65 -11.69 -68.73
N ASN A 2 20.41 -11.71 -69.25
CA ASN A 2 19.29 -10.92 -68.64
C ASN A 2 18.46 -11.59 -67.57
N LYS A 3 18.53 -12.92 -67.42
CA LYS A 3 17.76 -13.64 -66.37
C LYS A 3 18.39 -13.55 -64.98
N ILE A 4 19.70 -13.58 -64.92
CA ILE A 4 20.47 -13.51 -63.66
C ILE A 4 20.39 -12.10 -63.04
N ARG A 5 20.39 -11.05 -63.87
CA ARG A 5 20.20 -9.67 -63.37
C ARG A 5 18.81 -9.40 -62.79
N LYS A 6 17.77 -10.04 -63.32
CA LYS A 6 16.40 -9.93 -62.80
C LYS A 6 16.24 -10.63 -61.47
N VAL A 7 16.87 -11.79 -61.27
CA VAL A 7 16.86 -12.53 -60.01
C VAL A 7 17.61 -11.77 -58.92
N PHE A 8 18.74 -11.12 -59.26
CA PHE A 8 19.51 -10.33 -58.31
C PHE A 8 18.76 -9.05 -57.86
N ILE A 9 18.00 -8.39 -58.75
CA ILE A 9 17.18 -7.23 -58.40
C ILE A 9 15.98 -7.63 -57.55
N LEU A 10 15.42 -8.84 -57.78
CA LEU A 10 14.30 -9.34 -56.95
C LEU A 10 14.78 -9.78 -55.55
N LEU A 11 15.99 -10.35 -55.43
CA LEU A 11 16.58 -10.71 -54.15
C LEU A 11 16.98 -9.48 -53.32
N PHE A 12 17.44 -8.38 -53.98
CA PHE A 12 17.80 -7.15 -53.30
C PHE A 12 16.58 -6.34 -52.85
N GLY A 13 15.44 -6.46 -53.57
CA GLY A 13 14.17 -5.82 -53.21
C GLY A 13 13.45 -6.46 -52.00
N VAL A 14 13.64 -7.79 -51.79
CA VAL A 14 13.04 -8.50 -50.65
C VAL A 14 13.89 -8.31 -49.38
N MET A 15 15.17 -8.02 -49.48
CA MET A 15 16.04 -7.80 -48.32
C MET A 15 15.90 -6.38 -47.72
N ALA A 16 15.26 -5.44 -48.45
CA ALA A 16 15.08 -4.06 -47.96
C ALA A 16 13.81 -3.87 -47.09
N CYS A 17 12.95 -4.91 -46.90
CA CYS A 17 11.68 -4.82 -46.13
C CYS A 17 11.77 -5.36 -44.70
N LEU A 18 12.92 -5.78 -44.23
CA LEU A 18 13.08 -6.22 -42.81
C LEU A 18 13.86 -5.20 -41.99
N GLN A 19 13.41 -3.95 -42.05
CA GLN A 19 13.75 -3.01 -40.99
C GLN A 19 12.81 -3.29 -39.82
N VAL A 20 13.15 -4.29 -39.02
CA VAL A 20 12.62 -4.41 -37.66
C VAL A 20 13.17 -3.21 -36.90
N THR A 21 12.40 -2.14 -36.81
CA THR A 21 12.71 -1.07 -35.88
C THR A 21 12.63 -1.67 -34.47
N ALA A 22 13.77 -1.99 -33.87
CA ALA A 22 13.85 -2.29 -32.47
C ALA A 22 13.29 -1.06 -31.72
N GLN A 23 12.13 -1.19 -31.10
CA GLN A 23 11.58 -0.14 -30.27
C GLN A 23 12.51 0.00 -29.06
N ASP A 24 13.04 1.18 -28.82
CA ASP A 24 13.86 1.45 -27.65
C ASP A 24 13.05 1.14 -26.38
N LYS A 25 13.56 0.18 -25.60
CA LYS A 25 12.98 -0.17 -24.29
C LYS A 25 13.72 0.58 -23.21
N ILE A 26 13.03 1.48 -22.52
CA ILE A 26 13.55 2.18 -21.36
C ILE A 26 13.06 1.41 -20.13
N VAL A 27 13.99 0.90 -19.33
CA VAL A 27 13.70 0.16 -18.07
C VAL A 27 13.87 1.13 -16.90
N ASN A 28 12.97 1.06 -15.92
CA ASN A 28 12.92 1.96 -14.76
C ASN A 28 13.03 3.44 -15.17
N PRO A 29 12.12 3.94 -16.03
CA PRO A 29 12.19 5.30 -16.52
C PRO A 29 12.11 6.30 -15.36
N ASP A 30 12.98 7.30 -15.37
CA ASP A 30 12.88 8.42 -14.45
C ASP A 30 11.68 9.31 -14.86
N ILE A 31 10.66 9.35 -14.02
CA ILE A 31 9.45 10.15 -14.22
C ILE A 31 9.60 11.44 -13.42
N SER A 32 10.04 12.49 -14.09
CA SER A 32 10.15 13.81 -13.48
C SER A 32 8.82 14.56 -13.49
N TYR A 33 8.34 14.91 -12.30
CA TYR A 33 7.14 15.75 -12.13
C TYR A 33 7.38 17.23 -12.51
N ALA A 34 8.62 17.64 -12.71
CA ALA A 34 8.97 18.99 -13.17
C ALA A 34 8.95 19.13 -14.71
N GLY A 35 8.81 18.02 -15.43
CA GLY A 35 8.76 18.00 -16.90
C GLY A 35 7.34 18.07 -17.47
N ASN A 36 7.26 18.20 -18.81
CA ASN A 36 5.98 18.09 -19.49
C ASN A 36 5.47 16.63 -19.43
N PRO A 37 4.16 16.44 -19.17
CA PRO A 37 3.55 15.12 -19.22
C PRO A 37 3.74 14.45 -20.59
N ARG A 38 4.03 13.16 -20.58
CA ARG A 38 4.06 12.32 -21.78
C ARG A 38 2.75 11.57 -21.89
N ASN A 39 2.08 11.66 -23.03
CA ASN A 39 0.88 10.88 -23.31
C ASN A 39 1.27 9.48 -23.78
N LEU A 40 0.99 8.46 -22.95
CA LEU A 40 1.41 7.08 -23.16
C LEU A 40 0.21 6.14 -23.10
N VAL A 41 0.31 5.01 -23.79
CA VAL A 41 -0.70 3.93 -23.76
C VAL A 41 -0.26 2.88 -22.74
N ILE A 42 -1.14 2.47 -21.85
CA ILE A 42 -0.87 1.37 -20.90
C ILE A 42 -0.70 0.07 -21.71
N GLY A 43 0.52 -0.43 -21.80
CA GLY A 43 0.86 -1.68 -22.50
C GLY A 43 0.72 -2.92 -21.62
N GLY A 44 0.76 -2.73 -20.29
CA GLY A 44 0.60 -3.81 -19.30
C GLY A 44 0.59 -3.27 -17.89
N ILE A 45 -0.08 -3.98 -16.99
CA ILE A 45 -0.13 -3.69 -15.56
C ILE A 45 0.21 -4.98 -14.83
N ASN A 46 1.23 -4.92 -13.97
CA ASN A 46 1.60 -5.99 -13.05
C ASN A 46 1.24 -5.57 -11.62
N VAL A 47 0.75 -6.50 -10.81
CA VAL A 47 0.43 -6.25 -9.39
C VAL A 47 1.23 -7.19 -8.52
N SER A 48 1.74 -6.71 -7.40
CA SER A 48 2.48 -7.53 -6.44
C SER A 48 2.28 -7.09 -4.99
N GLY A 49 2.71 -7.96 -4.05
CA GLY A 49 2.72 -7.68 -2.62
C GLY A 49 1.43 -8.07 -1.89
N VAL A 50 0.45 -8.68 -2.59
CA VAL A 50 -0.80 -9.19 -2.00
C VAL A 50 -1.01 -10.64 -2.42
N GLU A 51 -1.22 -11.52 -1.45
CA GLU A 51 -1.55 -12.93 -1.68
C GLU A 51 -3.05 -13.16 -1.52
N GLY A 52 -3.62 -14.11 -2.28
CA GLY A 52 -5.02 -14.51 -2.14
C GLY A 52 -6.04 -13.61 -2.86
N TYR A 53 -5.57 -12.70 -3.70
CA TYR A 53 -6.40 -11.89 -4.59
C TYR A 53 -5.97 -12.08 -6.03
N GLU A 54 -6.93 -12.14 -6.92
CA GLU A 54 -6.68 -12.20 -8.37
C GLU A 54 -6.22 -10.82 -8.89
N ASP A 55 -5.20 -10.81 -9.74
CA ASP A 55 -4.60 -9.57 -10.25
C ASP A 55 -5.62 -8.66 -10.95
N TYR A 56 -6.59 -9.23 -11.67
CA TYR A 56 -7.63 -8.45 -12.35
C TYR A 56 -8.54 -7.70 -11.37
N VAL A 57 -8.79 -8.26 -10.17
CA VAL A 57 -9.58 -7.60 -9.11
C VAL A 57 -8.79 -6.42 -8.56
N LEU A 58 -7.52 -6.64 -8.25
CA LEU A 58 -6.64 -5.59 -7.75
C LEU A 58 -6.47 -4.48 -8.79
N THR A 59 -6.19 -4.82 -10.04
CA THR A 59 -6.09 -3.85 -11.14
C THR A 59 -7.39 -3.07 -11.32
N GLY A 60 -8.55 -3.73 -11.23
CA GLY A 60 -9.86 -3.09 -11.33
C GLY A 60 -10.08 -1.98 -10.31
N ILE A 61 -9.54 -2.10 -9.09
CA ILE A 61 -9.60 -1.05 -8.06
C ILE A 61 -8.89 0.23 -8.54
N SER A 62 -7.79 0.10 -9.29
CA SER A 62 -7.04 1.25 -9.80
C SER A 62 -7.86 2.08 -10.78
N GLY A 63 -8.79 1.45 -11.51
CA GLY A 63 -9.52 2.01 -12.63
C GLY A 63 -8.63 2.30 -13.83
N LEU A 64 -7.45 1.70 -13.91
CA LEU A 64 -6.56 1.72 -15.06
C LEU A 64 -6.74 0.41 -15.83
N SER A 65 -6.71 0.47 -17.16
CA SER A 65 -6.83 -0.69 -18.03
C SER A 65 -5.74 -0.70 -19.10
N VAL A 66 -5.33 -1.89 -19.50
CA VAL A 66 -4.44 -2.04 -20.65
C VAL A 66 -5.13 -1.48 -21.89
N GLY A 67 -4.44 -0.63 -22.63
CA GLY A 67 -4.97 0.10 -23.77
C GLY A 67 -5.40 1.54 -23.47
N ASP A 68 -5.59 1.91 -22.19
CA ASP A 68 -5.89 3.28 -21.81
C ASP A 68 -4.73 4.22 -22.17
N ARG A 69 -5.07 5.43 -22.59
CA ARG A 69 -4.12 6.48 -22.87
C ARG A 69 -4.11 7.45 -21.70
N ILE A 70 -2.97 7.62 -21.06
CA ILE A 70 -2.81 8.43 -19.85
C ILE A 70 -1.65 9.40 -19.98
N ASP A 71 -1.71 10.48 -19.24
CA ASP A 71 -0.60 11.44 -19.10
C ASP A 71 0.29 11.05 -17.91
N VAL A 72 1.60 10.99 -18.12
CA VAL A 72 2.59 10.60 -17.10
C VAL A 72 3.74 11.60 -17.07
N PRO A 73 3.95 12.25 -15.92
CA PRO A 73 3.12 12.26 -14.71
C PRO A 73 1.76 12.91 -14.95
N GLY A 74 0.72 12.43 -14.22
CA GLY A 74 -0.63 12.93 -14.43
C GLY A 74 -1.62 12.47 -13.34
N ASP A 75 -2.85 12.92 -13.48
CA ASP A 75 -3.91 12.69 -12.51
C ASP A 75 -4.40 11.23 -12.51
N ASP A 76 -4.28 10.51 -13.62
CA ASP A 76 -4.76 9.13 -13.73
C ASP A 76 -4.10 8.21 -12.71
N VAL A 77 -2.76 8.28 -12.61
CA VAL A 77 -1.98 7.51 -11.63
C VAL A 77 -2.29 7.98 -10.20
N THR A 78 -2.37 9.30 -9.99
CA THR A 78 -2.72 9.88 -8.69
C THR A 78 -4.10 9.41 -8.22
N ASN A 79 -5.08 9.41 -9.12
CA ASN A 79 -6.44 8.96 -8.83
C ASN A 79 -6.51 7.45 -8.58
N ALA A 80 -5.72 6.64 -9.29
CA ALA A 80 -5.60 5.21 -9.02
C ALA A 80 -5.09 4.96 -7.59
N VAL A 81 -4.04 5.66 -7.15
CA VAL A 81 -3.56 5.58 -5.76
C VAL A 81 -4.64 5.98 -4.76
N LYS A 82 -5.38 7.09 -5.02
CA LYS A 82 -6.49 7.54 -4.15
C LYS A 82 -7.60 6.48 -4.05
N ARG A 83 -7.91 5.76 -5.14
CA ARG A 83 -8.92 4.68 -5.13
C ARG A 83 -8.51 3.54 -4.21
N TYR A 84 -7.26 3.09 -4.25
CA TYR A 84 -6.75 2.08 -3.33
C TYR A 84 -6.85 2.53 -1.86
N TRP A 85 -6.46 3.78 -1.56
CA TRP A 85 -6.58 4.31 -0.20
C TRP A 85 -8.01 4.40 0.29
N LYS A 86 -8.95 4.77 -0.60
CA LYS A 86 -10.37 4.85 -0.28
C LYS A 86 -10.96 3.48 0.10
N HIS A 87 -10.44 2.39 -0.46
CA HIS A 87 -10.84 1.03 -0.10
C HIS A 87 -10.50 0.66 1.37
N GLY A 88 -9.51 1.32 1.96
CA GLY A 88 -9.11 1.09 3.34
C GLY A 88 -8.39 -0.24 3.61
N LEU A 89 -8.30 -1.13 2.63
CA LEU A 89 -7.70 -2.48 2.76
C LEU A 89 -6.17 -2.45 2.85
N PHE A 90 -5.55 -1.43 2.26
CA PHE A 90 -4.11 -1.41 2.03
C PHE A 90 -3.39 -0.54 3.06
N SER A 91 -2.22 -1.01 3.51
CA SER A 91 -1.28 -0.27 4.36
C SER A 91 -0.20 0.43 3.53
N LYS A 92 0.04 -0.06 2.30
CA LYS A 92 0.98 0.52 1.34
C LYS A 92 0.41 0.43 -0.06
N VAL A 93 0.57 1.51 -0.82
CA VAL A 93 0.22 1.61 -2.24
C VAL A 93 1.33 2.38 -2.93
N ALA A 94 1.92 1.80 -3.97
CA ALA A 94 2.86 2.48 -4.84
C ALA A 94 2.62 2.02 -6.29
N ILE A 95 2.66 2.96 -7.23
CA ILE A 95 2.59 2.67 -8.67
C ILE A 95 3.87 3.21 -9.29
N ALA A 96 4.60 2.32 -9.94
CA ALA A 96 5.84 2.64 -10.62
C ALA A 96 5.73 2.37 -12.12
N ALA A 97 6.45 3.13 -12.93
CA ALA A 97 6.70 2.80 -14.31
C ALA A 97 7.82 1.76 -14.37
N ASP A 98 7.49 0.55 -14.80
CA ASP A 98 8.45 -0.54 -14.93
C ASP A 98 9.30 -0.39 -16.20
N SER A 99 8.63 -0.10 -17.31
CA SER A 99 9.32 0.19 -18.57
C SER A 99 8.45 0.98 -19.55
N ILE A 100 9.11 1.61 -20.51
CA ILE A 100 8.48 2.25 -21.66
C ILE A 100 9.08 1.64 -22.94
N VAL A 101 8.20 1.19 -23.85
CA VAL A 101 8.58 0.63 -25.15
C VAL A 101 7.81 1.42 -26.23
N GLY A 102 8.49 2.31 -26.92
CA GLY A 102 7.84 3.27 -27.81
C GLY A 102 6.84 4.16 -27.08
N GLU A 103 5.56 4.07 -27.40
CA GLU A 103 4.47 4.78 -26.70
C GLU A 103 3.80 3.94 -25.61
N LYS A 104 4.23 2.68 -25.39
CA LYS A 104 3.63 1.78 -24.42
C LYS A 104 4.32 1.86 -23.07
N LEU A 105 3.53 2.15 -22.05
CA LEU A 105 3.95 2.19 -20.64
C LEU A 105 3.54 0.89 -19.94
N TYR A 106 4.47 0.27 -19.26
CA TYR A 106 4.23 -0.88 -18.39
C TYR A 106 4.29 -0.42 -16.94
N LEU A 107 3.20 -0.65 -16.22
CA LEU A 107 3.05 -0.23 -14.83
C LEU A 107 3.23 -1.40 -13.87
N HIS A 108 3.83 -1.13 -12.73
CA HIS A 108 3.89 -2.05 -11.61
C HIS A 108 3.20 -1.42 -10.39
N ILE A 109 2.18 -2.10 -9.89
CA ILE A 109 1.42 -1.70 -8.71
C ILE A 109 1.87 -2.55 -7.53
N TYR A 110 2.46 -1.90 -6.52
CA TYR A 110 2.90 -2.53 -5.28
C TYR A 110 1.86 -2.26 -4.19
N LEU A 111 1.30 -3.30 -3.63
CA LEU A 111 0.29 -3.21 -2.58
C LEU A 111 0.75 -3.99 -1.34
N ALA A 112 0.37 -3.52 -0.16
CA ALA A 112 0.43 -4.31 1.05
C ALA A 112 -0.90 -4.21 1.79
N VAL A 113 -1.46 -5.33 2.20
CA VAL A 113 -2.72 -5.39 2.97
C VAL A 113 -2.45 -4.96 4.40
N ARG A 114 -3.42 -4.31 5.04
CA ARG A 114 -3.37 -4.04 6.47
C ARG A 114 -3.44 -5.36 7.24
N PRO A 115 -2.55 -5.59 8.20
CA PRO A 115 -2.59 -6.80 9.00
C PRO A 115 -3.86 -6.86 9.85
N ARG A 116 -4.25 -8.07 10.24
CA ARG A 116 -5.37 -8.30 11.16
C ARG A 116 -4.85 -8.62 12.55
N ILE A 117 -5.62 -8.26 13.57
CA ILE A 117 -5.29 -8.57 14.96
C ILE A 117 -5.46 -10.07 15.20
N SER A 118 -4.38 -10.78 15.52
CA SER A 118 -4.44 -12.16 15.99
C SER A 118 -4.66 -12.25 17.50
N ASN A 119 -4.00 -11.36 18.25
CA ASN A 119 -4.12 -11.32 19.70
C ASN A 119 -3.89 -9.92 20.24
N ILE A 120 -4.40 -9.66 21.46
CA ILE A 120 -4.17 -8.43 22.19
C ILE A 120 -3.68 -8.80 23.58
N ASN A 121 -2.51 -8.31 23.95
CA ASN A 121 -1.93 -8.47 25.28
C ASN A 121 -2.07 -7.16 26.04
N TYR A 122 -2.41 -7.25 27.31
CA TYR A 122 -2.49 -6.10 28.21
C TYR A 122 -1.43 -6.23 29.30
N ILE A 123 -0.51 -5.28 29.38
CA ILE A 123 0.66 -5.28 30.26
C ILE A 123 0.55 -4.11 31.24
N GLY A 124 0.88 -4.34 32.51
CA GLY A 124 0.81 -3.32 33.58
C GLY A 124 -0.59 -3.11 34.17
N LEU A 125 -1.57 -3.95 33.82
CA LEU A 125 -2.95 -3.86 34.27
C LEU A 125 -3.32 -4.94 35.30
N LYS A 126 -4.21 -4.57 36.23
CA LYS A 126 -4.93 -5.52 37.07
C LYS A 126 -6.02 -6.22 36.24
N LYS A 127 -6.52 -7.36 36.72
CA LYS A 127 -7.55 -8.15 36.02
C LYS A 127 -8.79 -7.31 35.66
N SER A 128 -9.35 -6.55 36.62
CA SER A 128 -10.54 -5.71 36.38
C SER A 128 -10.27 -4.57 35.39
N GLU A 129 -9.05 -3.98 35.43
CA GLU A 129 -8.66 -2.93 34.49
C GLU A 129 -8.51 -3.48 33.07
N ARG A 130 -8.01 -4.71 32.95
CA ARG A 130 -7.92 -5.40 31.66
C ARG A 130 -9.31 -5.66 31.07
N GLU A 131 -10.25 -6.19 31.86
CA GLU A 131 -11.64 -6.43 31.45
C GLU A 131 -12.31 -5.12 30.99
N ASP A 132 -12.10 -4.01 31.72
CA ASP A 132 -12.57 -2.69 31.33
C ASP A 132 -11.95 -2.24 29.99
N MET A 133 -10.64 -2.48 29.76
CA MET A 133 -9.96 -2.10 28.53
C MET A 133 -10.44 -2.92 27.34
N GLU A 134 -10.63 -4.22 27.49
CA GLU A 134 -11.16 -5.11 26.46
C GLU A 134 -12.51 -4.60 25.93
N GLN A 135 -13.37 -4.10 26.81
CA GLN A 135 -14.67 -3.55 26.42
C GLN A 135 -14.58 -2.14 25.81
N LYS A 136 -13.72 -1.27 26.36
CA LYS A 136 -13.70 0.16 26.02
C LYS A 136 -12.88 0.50 24.77
N LEU A 137 -11.80 -0.23 24.51
CA LEU A 137 -10.88 0.14 23.42
C LEU A 137 -11.41 -0.20 22.02
N GLY A 138 -12.39 -1.10 21.92
CA GLY A 138 -13.00 -1.48 20.64
C GLY A 138 -12.07 -2.20 19.69
N MET A 139 -10.96 -2.74 20.20
CA MET A 139 -10.03 -3.59 19.44
C MET A 139 -10.50 -5.03 19.52
N VAL A 140 -10.76 -5.65 18.38
CA VAL A 140 -11.30 -7.02 18.30
C VAL A 140 -10.38 -7.89 17.45
N LYS A 141 -10.13 -9.13 17.89
CA LYS A 141 -9.37 -10.12 17.09
C LYS A 141 -10.03 -10.30 15.71
N GLY A 142 -9.22 -10.44 14.69
CA GLY A 142 -9.65 -10.59 13.29
C GLY A 142 -9.93 -9.27 12.56
N THR A 143 -10.04 -8.13 13.26
CA THR A 143 -10.20 -6.83 12.61
C THR A 143 -8.88 -6.31 12.06
N GLN A 144 -8.96 -5.50 11.00
CA GLN A 144 -7.77 -4.86 10.43
C GLN A 144 -7.23 -3.77 11.35
N VAL A 145 -5.90 -3.71 11.48
CA VAL A 145 -5.23 -2.65 12.21
C VAL A 145 -5.18 -1.37 11.36
N THR A 146 -5.75 -0.30 11.87
CA THR A 146 -5.68 1.03 11.25
C THR A 146 -5.03 2.03 12.21
N PRO A 147 -4.29 3.04 11.73
CA PRO A 147 -3.73 4.09 12.58
C PRO A 147 -4.80 4.74 13.46
N ASN A 148 -5.94 5.10 12.89
CA ASN A 148 -7.06 5.71 13.62
C ASN A 148 -7.56 4.83 14.78
N MET A 149 -7.65 3.50 14.58
CA MET A 149 -8.04 2.58 15.65
C MET A 149 -7.05 2.59 16.80
N LEU A 150 -5.73 2.57 16.50
CA LEU A 150 -4.69 2.61 17.52
C LEU A 150 -4.67 3.93 18.28
N ASP A 151 -4.77 5.06 17.58
CA ASP A 151 -4.82 6.39 18.17
C ASP A 151 -6.05 6.55 19.08
N ARG A 152 -7.22 6.13 18.59
CA ARG A 152 -8.45 6.13 19.39
C ARG A 152 -8.32 5.26 20.63
N ALA A 153 -7.78 4.07 20.50
CA ALA A 153 -7.57 3.16 21.63
C ALA A 153 -6.62 3.79 22.68
N LYS A 154 -5.55 4.42 22.25
CA LYS A 154 -4.62 5.14 23.12
C LYS A 154 -5.30 6.29 23.87
N ILE A 155 -6.10 7.10 23.17
CA ILE A 155 -6.86 8.20 23.78
C ILE A 155 -7.86 7.68 24.82
N LEU A 156 -8.59 6.61 24.51
CA LEU A 156 -9.58 6.02 25.42
C LEU A 156 -8.91 5.42 26.66
N ALA A 157 -7.79 4.72 26.49
CA ALA A 157 -7.03 4.19 27.60
C ALA A 157 -6.49 5.31 28.51
N LYS A 158 -5.92 6.37 27.91
CA LYS A 158 -5.42 7.53 28.65
C LYS A 158 -6.53 8.17 29.47
N LYS A 159 -7.68 8.44 28.87
CA LYS A 159 -8.83 9.01 29.54
C LYS A 159 -9.29 8.15 30.72
N TYR A 160 -9.38 6.83 30.54
CA TYR A 160 -9.76 5.92 31.62
C TYR A 160 -8.86 6.02 32.84
N PHE A 161 -7.53 6.09 32.64
CA PHE A 161 -6.59 6.20 33.75
C PHE A 161 -6.57 7.62 34.35
N ASP A 162 -6.77 8.65 33.53
CA ASP A 162 -6.94 10.03 34.01
C ASP A 162 -8.14 10.16 34.95
N ASP A 163 -9.29 9.53 34.60
CA ASP A 163 -10.51 9.53 35.42
C ASP A 163 -10.30 8.77 36.74
N LYS A 164 -9.41 7.76 36.74
CA LYS A 164 -9.00 7.04 37.95
C LYS A 164 -7.93 7.75 38.80
N GLY A 165 -7.48 8.93 38.39
CA GLY A 165 -6.50 9.77 39.07
C GLY A 165 -5.05 9.52 38.68
N PHE A 166 -4.77 8.70 37.65
CA PHE A 166 -3.43 8.47 37.11
C PHE A 166 -3.14 9.43 35.96
N LYS A 167 -3.04 10.73 36.28
CA LYS A 167 -2.88 11.79 35.26
C LYS A 167 -1.62 11.66 34.40
N ASN A 168 -0.57 11.05 34.96
CA ASN A 168 0.72 10.86 34.30
C ASN A 168 0.88 9.46 33.70
N ALA A 169 -0.20 8.68 33.56
CA ALA A 169 -0.14 7.37 32.95
C ALA A 169 0.39 7.47 31.52
N ASP A 170 1.39 6.63 31.20
CA ASP A 170 1.91 6.44 29.84
C ASP A 170 1.26 5.20 29.21
N ILE A 171 0.76 5.38 27.99
CA ILE A 171 0.06 4.35 27.25
C ILE A 171 0.79 4.13 25.93
N GLN A 172 1.29 2.90 25.73
CA GLN A 172 1.92 2.50 24.50
C GLN A 172 1.14 1.31 23.90
N ILE A 173 0.93 1.35 22.59
CA ILE A 173 0.35 0.24 21.84
C ILE A 173 1.37 -0.16 20.78
N ASN A 174 2.04 -1.28 21.00
CA ASN A 174 3.05 -1.80 20.10
C ASN A 174 2.45 -2.90 19.24
N GLN A 175 2.83 -2.90 17.97
CA GLN A 175 2.44 -3.91 17.01
C GLN A 175 3.66 -4.80 16.70
N ARG A 176 3.48 -6.10 16.77
CA ARG A 176 4.48 -7.08 16.34
C ARG A 176 3.84 -8.18 15.49
N ASP A 177 4.60 -8.69 14.55
CA ASP A 177 4.12 -9.77 13.68
C ASP A 177 3.81 -11.04 14.48
N ASP A 178 2.74 -11.71 14.10
CA ASP A 178 2.41 -13.01 14.64
C ASP A 178 3.09 -14.09 13.79
N VAL A 179 4.16 -14.69 14.34
CA VAL A 179 4.94 -15.71 13.65
C VAL A 179 4.11 -16.95 13.28
N ALA A 180 3.08 -17.25 14.09
CA ALA A 180 2.21 -18.40 13.85
C ALA A 180 1.14 -18.14 12.78
N ASN A 181 0.77 -16.88 12.57
CA ASN A 181 -0.30 -16.48 11.65
C ASN A 181 0.18 -15.41 10.69
N LYS A 182 0.61 -15.81 9.50
CA LYS A 182 1.11 -14.90 8.44
C LYS A 182 0.08 -13.82 8.12
N GLY A 183 0.54 -12.57 8.01
CA GLY A 183 -0.33 -11.42 7.72
C GLY A 183 -1.18 -10.94 8.90
N GLN A 184 -0.95 -11.49 10.09
CA GLN A 184 -1.58 -11.05 11.33
C GLN A 184 -0.55 -10.47 12.30
N VAL A 185 -1.05 -9.69 13.27
CA VAL A 185 -0.23 -9.04 14.27
C VAL A 185 -0.82 -9.21 15.67
N ILE A 186 0.08 -9.19 16.63
CA ILE A 186 -0.27 -9.11 18.05
C ILE A 186 -0.12 -7.66 18.48
N LEU A 187 -1.10 -7.14 19.19
CA LEU A 187 -1.05 -5.82 19.79
C LEU A 187 -0.70 -5.94 21.27
N ASP A 188 0.38 -5.30 21.69
CA ASP A 188 0.78 -5.20 23.09
C ASP A 188 0.40 -3.83 23.64
N VAL A 189 -0.67 -3.78 24.45
CA VAL A 189 -1.12 -2.56 25.14
C VAL A 189 -0.38 -2.48 26.47
N ILE A 190 0.59 -1.58 26.54
CA ILE A 190 1.46 -1.39 27.70
C ILE A 190 1.00 -0.15 28.44
N VAL A 191 0.70 -0.28 29.73
CA VAL A 191 0.26 0.83 30.56
C VAL A 191 1.19 0.97 31.77
N ASP A 192 1.91 2.07 31.80
CA ASP A 192 2.65 2.51 32.99
C ASP A 192 1.84 3.61 33.69
N LYS A 193 1.18 3.23 34.76
CA LYS A 193 0.23 4.13 35.45
C LYS A 193 0.87 5.28 36.17
N LYS A 194 2.18 5.21 36.49
CA LYS A 194 2.85 6.19 37.34
C LYS A 194 2.15 6.35 38.68
N GLU A 195 2.45 7.43 39.38
CA GLU A 195 1.85 7.74 40.70
C GLU A 195 0.44 8.30 40.54
N LYS A 196 -0.43 7.94 41.47
CA LYS A 196 -1.79 8.48 41.57
C LYS A 196 -1.74 9.88 42.18
N ILE A 197 -2.28 10.87 41.50
CA ILE A 197 -2.40 12.22 42.03
C ILE A 197 -3.55 12.27 43.03
N LYS A 198 -3.24 12.68 44.28
CA LYS A 198 -4.23 12.94 45.35
C LYS A 198 -4.25 14.44 45.62
N VAL A 199 -5.45 15.01 45.60
CA VAL A 199 -5.63 16.39 46.10
C VAL A 199 -5.63 16.33 47.62
N HIS A 200 -4.66 16.95 48.27
CA HIS A 200 -4.52 16.91 49.73
C HIS A 200 -5.28 18.00 50.44
N GLN A 201 -5.51 19.14 49.81
CA GLN A 201 -6.24 20.27 50.45
C GLN A 201 -6.73 21.24 49.36
N ILE A 202 -7.96 21.69 49.49
CA ILE A 202 -8.47 22.85 48.78
C ILE A 202 -8.63 23.94 49.86
N THR A 203 -7.77 24.98 49.79
CA THR A 203 -7.85 26.17 50.64
C THR A 203 -8.67 27.23 49.97
#